data_e2211bddf9b78c25cb5dc93882f61e71
#
_entry.id   e2211bddf9b78c25cb5dc93882f61e71
#
_cell.length_a   1.000
_cell.length_b   1.000
_cell.length_c   1.000
_cell.angle_alpha   90.00
_cell.angle_beta   90.00
_cell.angle_gamma   90.00
#
_symmetry.space_group_name_H-M   'P 1'
#
loop_
_entity.id
_entity.type
_entity.pdbx_description
1 polymer ?
#
loop_
_entity_poly.entity_id
_entity_poly.type
_entity_poly.pdbx_seq_one_letter_code
_entity_poly.pdbx_strand_id
1 'polypeptide(L)'
;GMDRTGFFSMDGINENTAEGYKSILDEEGRFKGYKKNIYCYPPVGTPDGGVYTTAGDLNLFLDAVRKHIILNEKYAEMLLSPHCEFSNTVEWLSIPGLYKKNGYGFEFYLLEEEDMLFCIYKDGSNDGVAAKFLYYPKEDITLTVLSNQDSNIWSMIKKIQVEIYKRYYQP
;
A
#
# COMPACT_ATOMS: atom_id res chain seq x y z
N GLY A 1 7.61 16.87 8.36
CA GLY A 1 7.50 15.99 9.53
C GLY A 1 7.67 14.50 9.20
N MET A 2 8.11 14.13 7.98
CA MET A 2 8.42 12.72 7.64
C MET A 2 9.92 12.46 7.85
N ASP A 3 10.35 12.55 9.10
CA ASP A 3 11.80 12.57 9.44
C ASP A 3 12.46 11.18 9.37
N ARG A 4 11.66 10.14 9.13
CA ARG A 4 12.11 8.75 8.97
C ARG A 4 11.84 8.19 7.58
N THR A 5 11.78 9.07 6.58
CA THR A 5 11.53 8.70 5.19
C THR A 5 12.64 9.21 4.30
N GLY A 6 13.12 8.35 3.41
CA GLY A 6 14.18 8.73 2.46
C GLY A 6 14.53 7.62 1.48
N PHE A 7 15.40 7.96 0.56
CA PHE A 7 16.01 7.03 -0.38
C PHE A 7 17.46 6.82 0.05
N PHE A 8 17.75 5.60 0.50
CA PHE A 8 19.07 5.24 1.00
C PHE A 8 19.71 4.18 0.10
N SER A 9 21.03 4.23 0.00
CA SER A 9 21.75 3.17 -0.71
C SER A 9 21.72 1.87 0.09
N MET A 10 21.41 0.75 -0.59
CA MET A 10 21.31 -0.56 0.06
C MET A 10 22.66 -1.12 0.51
N ASP A 11 23.77 -0.60 -0.02
CA ASP A 11 25.15 -0.94 0.37
C ASP A 11 25.71 0.01 1.45
N GLY A 12 24.95 1.04 1.82
CA GLY A 12 25.28 1.97 2.89
C GLY A 12 24.97 1.44 4.28
N ILE A 13 25.55 2.07 5.29
CA ILE A 13 25.17 1.84 6.69
C ILE A 13 24.00 2.76 7.01
N ASN A 14 22.80 2.18 7.08
CA ASN A 14 21.57 2.92 7.34
C ASN A 14 21.05 2.54 8.73
N GLU A 15 21.17 3.45 9.69
CA GLU A 15 20.67 3.20 11.05
C GLU A 15 19.15 3.06 11.08
N ASN A 16 18.65 2.17 11.95
CA ASN A 16 17.22 1.91 12.16
C ASN A 16 16.43 1.52 10.92
N THR A 17 17.10 0.97 9.90
CA THR A 17 16.47 0.50 8.67
C THR A 17 16.25 -1.01 8.75
N ALA A 18 15.04 -1.46 8.50
CA ALA A 18 14.72 -2.89 8.42
C ALA A 18 15.31 -3.47 7.13
N GLU A 19 16.03 -4.58 7.24
CA GLU A 19 16.49 -5.34 6.09
C GLU A 19 15.38 -6.28 5.59
N GLY A 20 15.27 -6.43 4.27
CA GLY A 20 14.31 -7.33 3.66
C GLY A 20 14.81 -8.77 3.60
N TYR A 21 13.90 -9.73 3.81
CA TYR A 21 14.21 -11.16 3.82
C TYR A 21 13.26 -11.95 2.94
N LYS A 22 13.84 -12.69 2.01
CA LYS A 22 13.13 -13.63 1.16
C LYS A 22 13.15 -15.02 1.77
N SER A 23 12.02 -15.71 1.77
CA SER A 23 11.89 -17.11 2.17
C SER A 23 12.63 -18.02 1.20
N ILE A 24 13.36 -18.99 1.73
CA ILE A 24 13.95 -20.08 0.98
C ILE A 24 13.07 -21.32 1.17
N LEU A 25 12.57 -21.86 0.07
CA LEU A 25 11.79 -23.10 0.08
C LEU A 25 12.60 -24.22 -0.60
N ASP A 26 12.34 -25.47 -0.20
CA ASP A 26 12.86 -26.63 -0.92
C ASP A 26 12.00 -26.98 -2.15
N GLU A 27 12.35 -28.06 -2.86
CA GLU A 27 11.67 -28.51 -4.08
C GLU A 27 10.20 -28.90 -3.82
N GLU A 28 9.87 -29.26 -2.59
CA GLU A 28 8.51 -29.59 -2.15
C GLU A 28 7.76 -28.39 -1.55
N GLY A 29 8.34 -27.18 -1.60
CA GLY A 29 7.73 -25.94 -1.09
C GLY A 29 7.80 -25.77 0.43
N ARG A 30 8.61 -26.56 1.14
CA ARG A 30 8.78 -26.47 2.59
C ARG A 30 9.81 -25.39 2.94
N PHE A 31 9.50 -24.63 3.97
CA PHE A 31 10.39 -23.56 4.46
C PHE A 31 11.74 -24.11 4.96
N LYS A 32 12.84 -23.54 4.49
CA LYS A 32 14.22 -23.87 4.86
C LYS A 32 14.95 -22.76 5.60
N GLY A 33 14.53 -21.52 5.45
CA GLY A 33 15.18 -20.37 6.05
C GLY A 33 14.93 -19.08 5.29
N TYR A 34 15.72 -18.08 5.62
CA TYR A 34 15.67 -16.77 4.96
C TYR A 34 17.00 -16.40 4.31
N LYS A 35 16.95 -15.61 3.28
CA LYS A 35 18.09 -14.87 2.73
C LYS A 35 17.75 -13.39 2.64
N LYS A 36 18.78 -12.52 2.76
CA LYS A 36 18.60 -11.10 2.49
C LYS A 36 18.24 -10.86 1.04
N ASN A 37 17.42 -9.86 0.78
CA ASN A 37 16.98 -9.46 -0.56
C ASN A 37 17.96 -8.53 -1.29
N ILE A 38 19.26 -8.62 -0.97
CA ILE A 38 20.32 -7.82 -1.60
C ILE A 38 20.25 -8.01 -3.12
N TYR A 39 20.30 -6.90 -3.86
CA TYR A 39 20.23 -6.84 -5.34
C TYR A 39 18.89 -7.29 -5.97
N CYS A 40 17.82 -7.40 -5.20
CA CYS A 40 16.49 -7.68 -5.73
C CYS A 40 15.77 -6.43 -6.28
N TYR A 41 16.33 -5.26 -6.07
CA TYR A 41 15.85 -3.95 -6.55
C TYR A 41 17.04 -3.01 -6.75
N PRO A 42 16.87 -1.84 -7.40
CA PRO A 42 17.96 -0.88 -7.60
C PRO A 42 18.69 -0.51 -6.32
N PRO A 43 20.01 -0.29 -6.36
CA PRO A 43 20.82 0.04 -5.18
C PRO A 43 20.34 1.25 -4.38
N VAL A 44 19.70 2.21 -5.05
CA VAL A 44 19.00 3.34 -4.43
C VAL A 44 17.58 3.34 -4.97
N GLY A 45 16.60 3.53 -4.11
CA GLY A 45 15.21 3.63 -4.52
C GLY A 45 14.98 4.80 -5.48
N THR A 46 13.99 4.64 -6.34
CA THR A 46 13.58 5.60 -7.36
C THR A 46 12.10 6.00 -7.13
N PRO A 47 11.56 7.02 -7.82
CA PRO A 47 10.18 7.46 -7.61
C PRO A 47 9.10 6.39 -7.79
N ASP A 48 9.40 5.30 -8.51
CA ASP A 48 8.51 4.16 -8.70
C ASP A 48 8.57 3.13 -7.56
N GLY A 49 9.63 3.15 -6.74
CA GLY A 49 9.75 2.22 -5.62
C GLY A 49 11.08 2.29 -4.87
N GLY A 50 11.14 1.64 -3.70
CA GLY A 50 12.35 1.54 -2.90
C GLY A 50 12.53 2.66 -1.88
N VAL A 51 11.50 3.40 -1.55
CA VAL A 51 11.55 4.35 -0.43
C VAL A 51 11.59 3.60 0.90
N TYR A 52 12.46 4.03 1.79
CA TYR A 52 12.43 3.64 3.19
C TYR A 52 11.54 4.60 3.96
N THR A 53 10.59 4.07 4.72
CA THR A 53 9.59 4.87 5.44
C THR A 53 9.05 4.13 6.65
N THR A 54 8.24 4.82 7.43
CA THR A 54 7.44 4.24 8.52
C THR A 54 5.96 4.35 8.24
N ALA A 55 5.14 3.52 8.89
CA ALA A 55 3.69 3.63 8.80
C ALA A 55 3.20 5.01 9.26
N GLY A 56 3.85 5.59 10.28
CA GLY A 56 3.54 6.95 10.74
C GLY A 56 3.80 8.02 9.68
N ASP A 57 4.94 7.95 9.01
CA ASP A 57 5.30 8.91 7.96
C ASP A 57 4.37 8.83 6.74
N LEU A 58 3.93 7.62 6.35
CA LEU A 58 2.95 7.46 5.28
C LEU A 58 1.59 8.09 5.66
N ASN A 59 1.18 7.99 6.91
CA ASN A 59 -0.02 8.67 7.39
C ASN A 59 0.15 10.19 7.37
N LEU A 60 1.33 10.71 7.76
CA LEU A 60 1.64 12.15 7.64
C LEU A 60 1.61 12.63 6.20
N PHE A 61 2.12 11.81 5.25
CA PHE A 61 2.04 12.13 3.82
C PHE A 61 0.59 12.28 3.35
N LEU A 62 -0.26 11.31 3.67
CA LEU A 62 -1.68 11.37 3.31
C LEU A 62 -2.36 12.59 3.91
N ASP A 63 -2.12 12.85 5.18
CA ASP A 63 -2.66 14.01 5.88
C ASP A 63 -2.20 15.32 5.23
N ALA A 64 -0.94 15.40 4.81
CA ALA A 64 -0.41 16.58 4.13
C ALA A 64 -1.06 16.81 2.76
N VAL A 65 -1.40 15.73 2.03
CA VAL A 65 -2.19 15.83 0.79
C VAL A 65 -3.61 16.29 1.09
N ARG A 66 -4.31 15.62 2.00
CA ARG A 66 -5.71 15.89 2.36
C ARG A 66 -5.94 17.28 2.93
N LYS A 67 -4.97 17.78 3.69
CA LYS A 67 -5.00 19.12 4.31
C LYS A 67 -4.43 20.21 3.41
N HIS A 68 -4.16 19.91 2.15
CA HIS A 68 -3.63 20.84 1.14
C HIS A 68 -2.29 21.49 1.54
N ILE A 69 -1.45 20.79 2.32
CA ILE A 69 -0.16 21.30 2.81
C ILE A 69 0.91 21.23 1.71
N ILE A 70 0.94 20.12 0.95
CA ILE A 70 1.95 19.87 -0.10
C ILE A 70 1.41 20.06 -1.50
N LEU A 71 0.09 20.03 -1.67
CA LEU A 71 -0.62 20.30 -2.92
C LEU A 71 -1.76 21.28 -2.62
N ASN A 72 -2.09 22.16 -3.58
CA ASN A 72 -3.31 22.93 -3.46
C ASN A 72 -4.54 22.02 -3.65
N GLU A 73 -5.72 22.52 -3.27
CA GLU A 73 -7.00 21.78 -3.30
C GLU A 73 -7.21 21.07 -4.64
N LYS A 74 -7.11 21.77 -5.74
CA LYS A 74 -7.30 21.22 -7.10
C LYS A 74 -6.43 19.99 -7.36
N TYR A 75 -5.14 20.07 -7.05
CA TYR A 75 -4.23 18.94 -7.32
C TYR A 75 -4.33 17.84 -6.26
N ALA A 76 -4.71 18.17 -5.03
CA ALA A 76 -5.01 17.18 -4.01
C ALA A 76 -6.25 16.35 -4.39
N GLU A 77 -7.32 16.99 -4.85
CA GLU A 77 -8.52 16.33 -5.36
C GLU A 77 -8.21 15.46 -6.58
N MET A 78 -7.42 15.96 -7.53
CA MET A 78 -6.98 15.18 -8.69
C MET A 78 -6.19 13.94 -8.26
N LEU A 79 -5.30 14.05 -7.27
CA LEU A 79 -4.52 12.92 -6.77
C LEU A 79 -5.39 11.89 -6.05
N LEU A 80 -6.40 12.35 -5.32
CA LEU A 80 -7.29 11.52 -4.49
C LEU A 80 -8.58 11.08 -5.22
N SER A 81 -8.63 11.21 -6.55
CA SER A 81 -9.77 10.82 -7.38
C SER A 81 -9.37 9.81 -8.46
N PRO A 82 -10.25 8.89 -8.86
CA PRO A 82 -10.01 8.01 -10.00
C PRO A 82 -10.10 8.78 -11.32
N HIS A 83 -9.18 8.51 -12.25
CA HIS A 83 -9.12 9.19 -13.55
C HIS A 83 -9.15 8.24 -14.75
N CYS A 84 -8.91 6.94 -14.53
CA CYS A 84 -8.95 5.96 -15.58
C CYS A 84 -10.33 5.33 -15.64
N GLU A 85 -10.96 5.35 -16.81
CA GLU A 85 -12.27 4.71 -17.03
C GLU A 85 -12.19 3.19 -17.01
N PHE A 86 -10.99 2.63 -17.22
CA PHE A 86 -10.79 1.19 -17.18
C PHE A 86 -11.02 0.66 -15.77
N SER A 87 -11.99 -0.23 -15.63
CA SER A 87 -12.35 -0.85 -14.35
C SER A 87 -12.19 -2.37 -14.41
N ASN A 88 -11.78 -2.95 -13.30
CA ASN A 88 -11.72 -4.39 -13.11
C ASN A 88 -12.50 -4.80 -11.86
N THR A 89 -13.31 -5.84 -11.99
CA THR A 89 -13.94 -6.49 -10.83
C THR A 89 -12.87 -7.02 -9.87
N VAL A 90 -13.12 -6.86 -8.58
CA VAL A 90 -12.19 -7.27 -7.51
C VAL A 90 -12.77 -8.46 -6.76
N GLU A 91 -12.56 -9.65 -7.28
CA GLU A 91 -13.12 -10.89 -6.70
C GLU A 91 -12.37 -11.37 -5.45
N TRP A 92 -11.06 -11.13 -5.38
CA TRP A 92 -10.22 -11.69 -4.32
C TRP A 92 -10.58 -11.19 -2.91
N LEU A 93 -11.21 -10.02 -2.78
CA LEU A 93 -11.70 -9.48 -1.50
C LEU A 93 -13.02 -10.11 -1.06
N SER A 94 -13.77 -10.73 -1.99
CA SER A 94 -15.11 -11.29 -1.71
C SER A 94 -16.08 -10.25 -1.15
N ILE A 95 -15.99 -9.01 -1.62
CA ILE A 95 -16.93 -7.91 -1.35
C ILE A 95 -17.82 -7.77 -2.60
N PRO A 96 -19.14 -7.91 -2.48
CA PRO A 96 -20.05 -7.79 -3.63
C PRO A 96 -19.96 -6.41 -4.29
N GLY A 97 -19.97 -6.38 -5.63
CA GLY A 97 -19.95 -5.15 -6.40
C GLY A 97 -18.66 -4.32 -6.29
N LEU A 98 -17.58 -4.90 -5.74
CA LEU A 98 -16.31 -4.20 -5.62
C LEU A 98 -15.55 -4.22 -6.95
N TYR A 99 -15.15 -3.06 -7.42
CA TYR A 99 -14.32 -2.91 -8.61
C TYR A 99 -13.21 -1.89 -8.41
N LYS A 100 -12.23 -1.89 -9.31
CA LYS A 100 -11.03 -1.07 -9.21
C LYS A 100 -10.96 -0.06 -10.35
N LYS A 101 -10.59 1.18 -10.01
CA LYS A 101 -10.13 2.20 -10.96
C LYS A 101 -8.72 2.67 -10.61
N ASN A 102 -8.04 3.29 -11.55
CA ASN A 102 -6.71 3.89 -11.36
C ASN A 102 -6.79 5.42 -11.43
N GLY A 103 -5.84 6.07 -10.77
CA GLY A 103 -5.65 7.52 -10.84
C GLY A 103 -4.16 7.87 -10.94
N TYR A 104 -3.80 9.07 -10.54
CA TYR A 104 -2.42 9.57 -10.56
C TYR A 104 -1.62 9.06 -9.36
N GLY A 105 -1.06 7.84 -9.49
CA GLY A 105 -0.25 7.21 -8.43
C GLY A 105 -1.02 6.43 -7.37
N PHE A 106 -2.31 6.71 -7.17
CA PHE A 106 -3.19 5.90 -6.33
C PHE A 106 -4.10 4.99 -7.16
N GLU A 107 -4.60 3.96 -6.50
CA GLU A 107 -5.62 3.05 -6.98
C GLU A 107 -6.84 3.17 -6.06
N PHE A 108 -8.03 2.86 -6.60
CA PHE A 108 -9.31 3.11 -5.95
C PHE A 108 -10.15 1.85 -6.00
N TYR A 109 -10.69 1.45 -4.86
CA TYR A 109 -11.78 0.50 -4.81
C TYR A 109 -13.10 1.27 -4.69
N LEU A 110 -14.05 0.92 -5.55
CA LEU A 110 -15.39 1.49 -5.58
C LEU A 110 -16.42 0.36 -5.46
N LEU A 111 -17.58 0.69 -4.94
CA LEU A 111 -18.74 -0.18 -4.93
C LEU A 111 -19.69 0.23 -6.05
N GLU A 112 -20.23 -0.75 -6.79
CA GLU A 112 -21.16 -0.50 -7.92
C GLU A 112 -22.40 0.29 -7.48
N GLU A 113 -22.81 0.15 -6.24
CA GLU A 113 -23.89 0.96 -5.68
C GLU A 113 -23.48 2.42 -5.61
N GLU A 114 -24.06 3.25 -6.45
CA GLU A 114 -23.81 4.70 -6.59
C GLU A 114 -22.38 5.08 -6.97
N ASP A 115 -21.57 4.17 -7.53
CA ASP A 115 -20.16 4.43 -7.86
C ASP A 115 -19.36 4.92 -6.62
N MET A 116 -19.71 4.35 -5.45
CA MET A 116 -19.26 4.85 -4.15
C MET A 116 -17.80 4.48 -3.88
N LEU A 117 -16.98 5.48 -3.55
CA LEU A 117 -15.59 5.26 -3.16
C LEU A 117 -15.50 4.49 -1.84
N PHE A 118 -15.01 3.25 -1.92
CA PHE A 118 -14.77 2.39 -0.75
C PHE A 118 -13.43 2.72 -0.11
N CYS A 119 -12.34 2.69 -0.89
CA CYS A 119 -11.03 3.15 -0.38
C CYS A 119 -10.08 3.59 -1.49
N ILE A 120 -9.14 4.45 -1.10
CA ILE A 120 -7.97 4.85 -1.86
C ILE A 120 -6.79 4.01 -1.36
N TYR A 121 -5.97 3.47 -2.26
CA TYR A 121 -4.83 2.68 -1.83
C TYR A 121 -3.63 2.78 -2.76
N LYS A 122 -2.48 2.39 -2.24
CA LYS A 122 -1.29 2.05 -3.00
C LYS A 122 -0.62 0.85 -2.36
N ASP A 123 -0.12 -0.03 -3.19
CA ASP A 123 0.67 -1.17 -2.73
C ASP A 123 1.95 -1.34 -3.54
N GLY A 124 2.82 -2.16 -3.02
CA GLY A 124 4.04 -2.56 -3.67
C GLY A 124 4.63 -3.79 -3.01
N SER A 125 5.34 -4.57 -3.79
CA SER A 125 6.12 -5.68 -3.28
C SER A 125 7.34 -5.93 -4.15
N ASN A 126 8.41 -6.34 -3.51
CA ASN A 126 9.59 -6.94 -4.11
C ASN A 126 9.97 -8.17 -3.31
N ASP A 127 10.93 -8.94 -3.80
CA ASP A 127 11.49 -10.05 -3.03
C ASP A 127 11.87 -9.56 -1.62
N GLY A 128 11.25 -10.15 -0.60
CA GLY A 128 11.54 -9.87 0.80
C GLY A 128 10.98 -8.56 1.38
N VAL A 129 10.09 -7.88 0.66
CA VAL A 129 9.37 -6.70 1.17
C VAL A 129 7.95 -6.64 0.60
N ALA A 130 7.02 -6.20 1.42
CA ALA A 130 5.66 -5.93 0.99
C ALA A 130 5.10 -4.72 1.74
N ALA A 131 4.36 -3.88 1.04
CA ALA A 131 3.75 -2.68 1.60
C ALA A 131 2.34 -2.48 1.06
N LYS A 132 1.43 -2.06 1.91
CA LYS A 132 0.13 -1.56 1.48
C LYS A 132 -0.33 -0.44 2.39
N PHE A 133 -0.86 0.57 1.77
CA PHE A 133 -1.42 1.75 2.38
C PHE A 133 -2.84 1.93 1.86
N LEU A 134 -3.80 2.08 2.76
CA LEU A 134 -5.22 2.24 2.43
C LEU A 134 -5.81 3.39 3.24
N TYR A 135 -6.70 4.13 2.62
CA TYR A 135 -7.51 5.17 3.25
C TYR A 135 -8.98 4.99 2.89
N TYR A 136 -9.83 4.97 3.88
CA TYR A 136 -11.29 4.88 3.79
C TYR A 136 -11.88 6.27 4.08
N PRO A 137 -12.24 7.05 3.05
CA PRO A 137 -12.59 8.46 3.24
C PRO A 137 -13.85 8.67 4.08
N LYS A 138 -14.86 7.81 3.92
CA LYS A 138 -16.14 7.91 4.62
C LYS A 138 -16.00 7.72 6.14
N GLU A 139 -15.11 6.84 6.57
CA GLU A 139 -14.88 6.49 7.96
C GLU A 139 -13.69 7.24 8.58
N ASP A 140 -12.92 7.95 7.76
CA ASP A 140 -11.64 8.55 8.13
C ASP A 140 -10.66 7.54 8.76
N ILE A 141 -10.61 6.34 8.19
CA ILE A 141 -9.73 5.26 8.64
C ILE A 141 -8.55 5.12 7.69
N THR A 142 -7.34 5.08 8.25
CA THR A 142 -6.11 4.73 7.51
C THR A 142 -5.56 3.41 8.00
N LEU A 143 -5.17 2.55 7.07
CA LEU A 143 -4.48 1.29 7.34
C LEU A 143 -3.16 1.26 6.56
N THR A 144 -2.05 1.20 7.28
CA THR A 144 -0.72 1.06 6.70
C THR A 144 -0.06 -0.21 7.18
N VAL A 145 0.38 -1.05 6.26
CA VAL A 145 1.07 -2.31 6.55
C VAL A 145 2.38 -2.33 5.79
N LEU A 146 3.47 -2.45 6.52
CA LEU A 146 4.83 -2.60 5.99
C LEU A 146 5.42 -3.92 6.50
N SER A 147 6.04 -4.69 5.63
CA SER A 147 6.71 -5.94 5.96
C SER A 147 8.08 -6.00 5.31
N ASN A 148 9.06 -6.46 6.06
CA ASN A 148 10.41 -6.74 5.59
C ASN A 148 10.63 -8.23 5.26
N GLN A 149 9.56 -8.95 4.92
CA GLN A 149 9.58 -10.36 4.54
C GLN A 149 8.58 -10.62 3.41
N ASP A 150 8.75 -11.76 2.72
CA ASP A 150 7.75 -12.37 1.82
C ASP A 150 6.53 -12.88 2.61
N SER A 151 6.07 -12.14 3.60
CA SER A 151 4.93 -12.53 4.41
C SER A 151 3.62 -12.31 3.67
N ASN A 152 2.65 -13.16 3.95
CA ASN A 152 1.32 -13.00 3.37
C ASN A 152 0.52 -11.90 4.09
N ILE A 153 1.00 -10.65 4.00
CA ILE A 153 0.26 -9.49 4.52
C ILE A 153 -1.11 -9.33 3.84
N TRP A 154 -1.23 -9.82 2.61
CA TRP A 154 -2.43 -9.67 1.79
C TRP A 154 -3.65 -10.36 2.42
N SER A 155 -3.47 -11.54 3.02
CA SER A 155 -4.57 -12.25 3.68
C SER A 155 -5.03 -11.54 4.96
N MET A 156 -4.10 -10.92 5.70
CA MET A 156 -4.44 -10.10 6.86
C MET A 156 -5.20 -8.83 6.44
N ILE A 157 -4.68 -8.12 5.44
CA ILE A 157 -5.30 -6.91 4.90
C ILE A 157 -6.70 -7.22 4.36
N LYS A 158 -6.86 -8.34 3.63
CA LYS A 158 -8.18 -8.81 3.16
C LYS A 158 -9.18 -8.92 4.32
N LYS A 159 -8.80 -9.59 5.41
CA LYS A 159 -9.69 -9.74 6.57
C LYS A 159 -10.12 -8.41 7.14
N ILE A 160 -9.18 -7.46 7.28
CA ILE A 160 -9.48 -6.12 7.79
C ILE A 160 -10.42 -5.37 6.84
N GLN A 161 -10.15 -5.40 5.52
CA GLN A 161 -11.00 -4.76 4.52
C GLN A 161 -12.43 -5.32 4.52
N VAL A 162 -12.58 -6.64 4.63
CA VAL A 162 -13.89 -7.31 4.71
C VAL A 162 -14.63 -6.90 6.00
N GLU A 163 -13.93 -6.81 7.13
CA GLU A 163 -14.56 -6.36 8.38
C GLU A 163 -14.98 -4.89 8.34
N ILE A 164 -14.18 -4.01 7.69
CA ILE A 164 -14.58 -2.60 7.45
C ILE A 164 -15.83 -2.57 6.57
N TYR A 165 -15.86 -3.34 5.48
CA TYR A 165 -17.03 -3.43 4.62
C TYR A 165 -18.27 -3.86 5.37
N LYS A 166 -18.21 -4.96 6.13
CA LYS A 166 -19.35 -5.48 6.91
C LYS A 166 -19.86 -4.46 7.93
N ARG A 167 -18.95 -3.74 8.57
CA ARG A 167 -19.29 -2.82 9.65
C ARG A 167 -19.94 -1.53 9.16
N TYR A 168 -19.54 -1.03 8.00
CA TYR A 168 -19.89 0.33 7.56
C TYR A 168 -20.69 0.38 6.26
N TYR A 169 -20.68 -0.69 5.47
CA TYR A 169 -21.28 -0.72 4.13
C TYR A 169 -22.30 -1.85 3.93
N GLN A 170 -22.26 -2.86 4.76
CA GLN A 170 -23.26 -3.92 4.71
C GLN A 170 -24.48 -3.48 5.53
N PRO A 171 -25.71 -3.48 4.94
CA PRO A 171 -26.95 -3.10 5.63
C PRO A 171 -27.30 -4.02 6.79
#